data_69545ff111deb3de8b3cace2d691f2ae
#
_entry.id   69545ff111deb3de8b3cace2d691f2ae
#
_cell.length_a   1.000
_cell.length_b   1.000
_cell.length_c   1.000
_cell.angle_alpha   90.00
_cell.angle_beta   90.00
_cell.angle_gamma   90.00
#
_symmetry.space_group_name_H-M   'P 1'
#
loop_
_entity.id
_entity.type
_entity.pdbx_description
1 polymer ?
#
loop_
_entity_poly.entity_id
_entity_poly.type
_entity_poly.pdbx_seq_one_letter_code
_entity_poly.pdbx_strand_id
1 'polypeptide(L)'
;ISSIQEHFMILKAIKKGVSEERIAKALNVNITNIKVKRDLLNGITQETVELLKDRKISHRAISEIRKMKPMRQIEVAELMIAANTFTVPYAKALLAATSKDQLVMPEKPVKMSGLSSDDMARMEQEAEKLERDFMVIKESYGQNVLNLVLSTGHLSKLINNAMIVRFLSTNYPEILSQFQEIVEATSLGKQ
;
A
#
# COMPACT_ATOMS: atom_id res chain seq x y z
N ILE A 1 -17.07 -0.41 -8.75
CA ILE A 1 -16.01 0.16 -9.62
C ILE A 1 -15.26 1.19 -8.80
N SER A 2 -13.92 1.15 -8.78
CA SER A 2 -13.10 2.13 -8.08
C SER A 2 -13.01 3.44 -8.88
N SER A 3 -12.69 4.56 -8.21
CA SER A 3 -12.48 5.85 -8.89
C SER A 3 -11.37 5.78 -9.95
N ILE A 4 -10.35 4.94 -9.72
CA ILE A 4 -9.25 4.73 -10.68
C ILE A 4 -9.73 3.94 -11.91
N GLN A 5 -10.54 2.92 -11.69
CA GLN A 5 -11.16 2.18 -12.81
C GLN A 5 -12.09 3.07 -13.64
N GLU A 6 -12.90 3.92 -13.00
CA GLU A 6 -13.71 4.92 -13.71
C GLU A 6 -12.86 5.87 -14.55
N HIS A 7 -11.74 6.34 -14.02
CA HIS A 7 -10.77 7.18 -14.74
C HIS A 7 -10.31 6.49 -16.04
N PHE A 8 -9.86 5.24 -15.95
CA PHE A 8 -9.43 4.49 -17.14
C PHE A 8 -10.55 4.26 -18.15
N MET A 9 -11.79 4.03 -17.69
CA MET A 9 -12.93 3.90 -18.58
C MET A 9 -13.23 5.21 -19.32
N ILE A 10 -13.17 6.36 -18.64
CA ILE A 10 -13.36 7.67 -19.25
C ILE A 10 -12.26 7.93 -20.29
N LEU A 11 -10.98 7.71 -19.93
CA LEU A 11 -9.88 7.88 -20.88
C LEU A 11 -10.02 6.97 -22.12
N LYS A 12 -10.46 5.73 -21.92
CA LYS A 12 -10.71 4.78 -23.02
C LYS A 12 -11.84 5.27 -23.96
N ALA A 13 -12.90 5.86 -23.38
CA ALA A 13 -13.99 6.43 -24.16
C ALA A 13 -13.52 7.66 -24.98
N ILE A 14 -12.76 8.56 -24.37
CA ILE A 14 -12.18 9.74 -25.03
C ILE A 14 -11.23 9.32 -26.18
N LYS A 15 -10.35 8.32 -25.94
CA LYS A 15 -9.47 7.78 -26.99
C LYS A 15 -10.23 7.19 -28.18
N LYS A 16 -11.47 6.71 -27.95
CA LYS A 16 -12.38 6.23 -29.01
C LYS A 16 -13.18 7.36 -29.68
N GLY A 17 -12.88 8.63 -29.42
CA GLY A 17 -13.50 9.78 -30.03
C GLY A 17 -14.83 10.22 -29.39
N VAL A 18 -15.17 9.71 -28.19
CA VAL A 18 -16.37 10.17 -27.46
C VAL A 18 -16.03 11.47 -26.71
N SER A 19 -16.79 12.54 -26.96
CA SER A 19 -16.55 13.81 -26.26
C SER A 19 -16.97 13.75 -24.79
N GLU A 20 -16.35 14.57 -23.96
CA GLU A 20 -16.65 14.66 -22.52
C GLU A 20 -18.11 15.03 -22.25
N GLU A 21 -18.71 15.88 -23.08
CA GLU A 21 -20.11 16.28 -23.01
C GLU A 21 -21.04 15.08 -23.24
N ARG A 22 -20.71 14.22 -24.21
CA ARG A 22 -21.50 13.01 -24.48
C ARG A 22 -21.39 12.02 -23.35
N ILE A 23 -20.20 11.86 -22.75
CA ILE A 23 -19.97 11.00 -21.57
C ILE A 23 -20.79 11.55 -20.39
N ALA A 24 -20.72 12.86 -20.12
CA ALA A 24 -21.44 13.51 -19.04
C ALA A 24 -22.97 13.32 -19.18
N LYS A 25 -23.50 13.51 -20.40
CA LYS A 25 -24.91 13.31 -20.70
C LYS A 25 -25.35 11.85 -20.53
N ALA A 26 -24.53 10.91 -21.02
CA ALA A 26 -24.83 9.48 -20.91
C ALA A 26 -24.85 8.97 -19.46
N LEU A 27 -24.00 9.52 -18.61
CA LEU A 27 -23.90 9.18 -17.18
C LEU A 27 -24.81 10.04 -16.28
N ASN A 28 -25.52 11.00 -16.85
CA ASN A 28 -26.36 11.97 -16.15
C ASN A 28 -25.59 12.71 -15.03
N VAL A 29 -24.38 13.16 -15.33
CA VAL A 29 -23.51 13.90 -14.40
C VAL A 29 -23.06 15.22 -15.01
N ASN A 30 -22.60 16.15 -14.14
CA ASN A 30 -22.02 17.40 -14.61
C ASN A 30 -20.68 17.12 -15.34
N ILE A 31 -20.43 17.85 -16.43
CA ILE A 31 -19.18 17.77 -17.20
C ILE A 31 -17.94 18.03 -16.34
N THR A 32 -18.06 18.88 -15.29
CA THR A 32 -16.98 19.13 -14.33
C THR A 32 -16.56 17.85 -13.62
N ASN A 33 -17.49 16.94 -13.31
CA ASN A 33 -17.19 15.65 -12.71
C ASN A 33 -16.40 14.74 -13.68
N ILE A 34 -16.70 14.80 -14.97
CA ILE A 34 -15.94 14.06 -15.99
C ILE A 34 -14.51 14.58 -16.09
N LYS A 35 -14.33 15.92 -16.11
CA LYS A 35 -12.98 16.53 -16.11
C LYS A 35 -12.18 16.17 -14.87
N VAL A 36 -12.78 16.23 -13.67
CA VAL A 36 -12.12 15.80 -12.43
C VAL A 36 -11.70 14.34 -12.49
N LYS A 37 -12.56 13.45 -12.99
CA LYS A 37 -12.25 12.03 -13.15
C LYS A 37 -11.22 11.77 -14.26
N ARG A 38 -11.23 12.53 -15.36
CA ARG A 38 -10.22 12.47 -16.41
C ARG A 38 -8.82 12.82 -15.89
N ASP A 39 -8.75 13.81 -15.03
CA ASP A 39 -7.47 14.33 -14.51
C ASP A 39 -7.08 13.70 -13.15
N LEU A 40 -7.78 12.63 -12.76
CA LEU A 40 -7.66 12.01 -11.43
C LEU A 40 -6.22 11.62 -11.10
N LEU A 41 -5.50 11.02 -12.03
CA LEU A 41 -4.17 10.46 -11.81
C LEU A 41 -3.02 11.39 -12.20
N ASN A 42 -3.32 12.64 -12.63
CA ASN A 42 -2.28 13.61 -12.92
C ASN A 42 -1.46 13.92 -11.64
N GLY A 43 -0.15 13.66 -11.69
CA GLY A 43 0.77 13.85 -10.55
C GLY A 43 0.76 12.70 -9.53
N ILE A 44 0.17 11.56 -9.87
CA ILE A 44 0.27 10.31 -9.10
C ILE A 44 1.23 9.35 -9.83
N THR A 45 2.12 8.69 -9.10
CA THR A 45 3.06 7.69 -9.67
C THR A 45 2.32 6.44 -10.13
N GLN A 46 2.88 5.77 -11.13
CA GLN A 46 2.29 4.56 -11.69
C GLN A 46 2.23 3.44 -10.64
N GLU A 47 3.24 3.33 -9.80
CA GLU A 47 3.32 2.36 -8.70
C GLU A 47 2.19 2.60 -7.68
N THR A 48 1.95 3.85 -7.31
CA THR A 48 0.82 4.21 -6.42
C THR A 48 -0.53 3.88 -7.06
N VAL A 49 -0.68 4.08 -8.38
CA VAL A 49 -1.90 3.71 -9.12
C VAL A 49 -2.11 2.21 -9.08
N GLU A 50 -1.08 1.41 -9.33
CA GLU A 50 -1.16 -0.06 -9.28
C GLU A 50 -1.56 -0.58 -7.90
N LEU A 51 -1.01 0.01 -6.83
CA LEU A 51 -1.36 -0.35 -5.45
C LEU A 51 -2.83 -0.04 -5.10
N LEU A 52 -3.39 1.05 -5.65
CA LEU A 52 -4.70 1.57 -5.27
C LEU A 52 -5.82 1.26 -6.28
N LYS A 53 -5.52 0.74 -7.48
CA LYS A 53 -6.50 0.58 -8.59
C LYS A 53 -7.75 -0.23 -8.23
N ASP A 54 -7.59 -1.24 -7.37
CA ASP A 54 -8.69 -2.13 -6.98
C ASP A 54 -9.29 -1.77 -5.60
N ARG A 55 -8.85 -0.64 -5.02
CA ARG A 55 -9.32 -0.17 -3.71
C ARG A 55 -10.42 0.88 -3.86
N LYS A 56 -11.37 0.91 -2.92
CA LYS A 56 -12.44 1.93 -2.87
C LYS A 56 -11.90 3.24 -2.31
N ILE A 57 -11.02 3.91 -3.04
CA ILE A 57 -10.47 5.21 -2.67
C ILE A 57 -11.23 6.33 -3.40
N SER A 58 -11.52 7.43 -2.69
CA SER A 58 -12.20 8.59 -3.28
C SER A 58 -11.21 9.49 -4.02
N HIS A 59 -11.72 10.25 -5.01
CA HIS A 59 -10.92 11.26 -5.74
C HIS A 59 -10.31 12.31 -4.80
N ARG A 60 -11.00 12.64 -3.68
CA ARG A 60 -10.49 13.58 -2.68
C ARG A 60 -9.29 13.03 -1.92
N ALA A 61 -9.31 11.75 -1.57
CA ALA A 61 -8.16 11.11 -0.92
C ALA A 61 -6.95 11.05 -1.87
N ILE A 62 -7.16 10.72 -3.15
CA ILE A 62 -6.12 10.76 -4.19
C ILE A 62 -5.54 12.17 -4.34
N SER A 63 -6.38 13.22 -4.24
CA SER A 63 -5.92 14.60 -4.29
C SER A 63 -5.04 15.00 -3.11
N GLU A 64 -5.20 14.38 -1.94
CA GLU A 64 -4.28 14.59 -0.81
C GLU A 64 -2.94 13.88 -1.05
N ILE A 65 -2.96 12.65 -1.56
CA ILE A 65 -1.74 11.88 -1.92
C ILE A 65 -0.91 12.63 -2.97
N ARG A 66 -1.55 13.27 -3.95
CA ARG A 66 -0.90 14.07 -5.01
C ARG A 66 0.01 15.18 -4.47
N LYS A 67 -0.23 15.69 -3.26
CA LYS A 67 0.58 16.75 -2.65
C LYS A 67 1.95 16.26 -2.17
N MET A 68 2.19 14.96 -2.17
CA MET A 68 3.41 14.31 -1.72
C MET A 68 4.33 14.00 -2.91
N LYS A 69 5.63 13.92 -2.67
CA LYS A 69 6.60 13.48 -3.68
C LYS A 69 6.45 11.99 -4.01
N PRO A 70 6.92 11.52 -5.17
CA PRO A 70 6.71 10.17 -5.69
C PRO A 70 6.94 9.05 -4.69
N MET A 71 8.08 9.03 -4.02
CA MET A 71 8.39 7.97 -3.04
C MET A 71 7.40 7.96 -1.87
N ARG A 72 7.04 9.14 -1.36
CA ARG A 72 6.08 9.25 -0.26
C ARG A 72 4.67 8.85 -0.67
N GLN A 73 4.28 9.03 -1.93
CA GLN A 73 3.00 8.54 -2.45
C GLN A 73 2.90 7.02 -2.33
N ILE A 74 3.98 6.30 -2.66
CA ILE A 74 4.04 4.84 -2.59
C ILE A 74 3.93 4.39 -1.12
N GLU A 75 4.74 4.95 -0.23
CA GLU A 75 4.71 4.64 1.21
C GLU A 75 3.32 4.88 1.82
N VAL A 76 2.68 6.00 1.46
CA VAL A 76 1.33 6.33 1.94
C VAL A 76 0.30 5.35 1.40
N ALA A 77 0.40 4.93 0.13
CA ALA A 77 -0.47 3.90 -0.43
C ALA A 77 -0.32 2.56 0.30
N GLU A 78 0.90 2.15 0.60
CA GLU A 78 1.20 0.93 1.39
C GLU A 78 0.63 1.03 2.82
N LEU A 79 0.80 2.17 3.50
CA LEU A 79 0.20 2.41 4.83
C LEU A 79 -1.33 2.35 4.78
N MET A 80 -1.96 2.92 3.75
CA MET A 80 -3.42 2.87 3.57
C MET A 80 -3.90 1.43 3.34
N ILE A 81 -3.12 0.61 2.62
CA ILE A 81 -3.41 -0.80 2.38
C ILE A 81 -3.25 -1.60 3.68
N ALA A 82 -2.14 -1.42 4.40
CA ALA A 82 -1.88 -2.10 5.66
C ALA A 82 -2.97 -1.81 6.71
N ALA A 83 -3.40 -0.55 6.82
CA ALA A 83 -4.49 -0.13 7.69
C ALA A 83 -5.88 -0.46 7.13
N ASN A 84 -5.98 -0.96 5.90
CA ASN A 84 -7.24 -1.15 5.16
C ASN A 84 -8.17 0.09 5.23
N THR A 85 -7.59 1.28 5.20
CA THR A 85 -8.30 2.55 5.40
C THR A 85 -8.02 3.53 4.27
N PHE A 86 -9.02 3.79 3.42
CA PHE A 86 -8.93 4.61 2.20
C PHE A 86 -9.76 5.89 2.30
N THR A 87 -9.91 6.43 3.52
CA THR A 87 -10.74 7.60 3.81
C THR A 87 -9.97 8.91 3.60
N VAL A 88 -10.71 10.00 3.33
CA VAL A 88 -10.11 11.34 3.20
C VAL A 88 -9.45 11.83 4.50
N PRO A 89 -10.06 11.65 5.71
CA PRO A 89 -9.41 12.01 6.95
C PRO A 89 -8.07 11.31 7.16
N TYR A 90 -8.00 10.02 6.85
CA TYR A 90 -6.75 9.25 6.98
C TYR A 90 -5.67 9.73 5.99
N ALA A 91 -6.04 9.98 4.72
CA ALA A 91 -5.11 10.56 3.75
C ALA A 91 -4.59 11.95 4.18
N LYS A 92 -5.46 12.78 4.79
CA LYS A 92 -5.04 14.08 5.37
C LYS A 92 -4.12 13.94 6.58
N ALA A 93 -4.36 12.97 7.44
CA ALA A 93 -3.49 12.69 8.58
C ALA A 93 -2.10 12.27 8.10
N LEU A 94 -2.01 11.35 7.12
CA LEU A 94 -0.74 10.94 6.52
C LEU A 94 -0.03 12.10 5.80
N LEU A 95 -0.77 13.01 5.15
CA LEU A 95 -0.21 14.22 4.58
C LEU A 95 0.36 15.15 5.65
N ALA A 96 -0.33 15.33 6.78
CA ALA A 96 0.14 16.15 7.89
C ALA A 96 1.38 15.57 8.57
N ALA A 97 1.47 14.24 8.63
CA ALA A 97 2.64 13.51 9.14
C ALA A 97 3.81 13.44 8.14
N THR A 98 3.64 13.97 6.93
CA THR A 98 4.67 13.98 5.89
C THR A 98 5.64 15.14 6.11
N SER A 99 6.94 14.87 6.13
CA SER A 99 7.98 15.88 6.28
C SER A 99 7.97 16.87 5.09
N LYS A 100 8.36 18.13 5.34
CA LYS A 100 8.31 19.19 4.34
C LYS A 100 9.12 18.91 3.08
N ASP A 101 10.23 18.20 3.22
CA ASP A 101 11.09 17.77 2.12
C ASP A 101 10.43 16.73 1.19
N GLN A 102 9.43 16.01 1.69
CA GLN A 102 8.65 15.01 0.94
C GLN A 102 7.35 15.59 0.34
N LEU A 103 7.09 16.87 0.51
CA LEU A 103 5.95 17.56 -0.10
C LEU A 103 6.33 18.18 -1.46
N VAL A 104 5.36 18.22 -2.39
CA VAL A 104 5.53 18.90 -3.70
C VAL A 104 5.60 20.42 -3.52
N MET A 105 4.82 20.97 -2.58
CA MET A 105 4.79 22.39 -2.24
C MET A 105 4.91 22.57 -0.72
N PRO A 106 6.13 22.62 -0.17
CA PRO A 106 6.35 22.68 1.28
C PRO A 106 5.90 24.00 1.92
N GLU A 107 5.75 25.07 1.14
CA GLU A 107 5.40 26.41 1.64
C GLU A 107 3.92 26.63 1.94
N LYS A 108 3.04 25.73 1.49
CA LYS A 108 1.61 25.84 1.80
C LYS A 108 1.30 25.09 3.08
N PRO A 109 0.99 25.80 4.19
CA PRO A 109 0.58 25.13 5.41
C PRO A 109 -0.65 24.27 5.13
N VAL A 110 -0.60 23.00 5.55
CA VAL A 110 -1.76 22.11 5.52
C VAL A 110 -2.76 22.67 6.55
N LYS A 111 -3.75 23.45 6.10
CA LYS A 111 -4.81 23.95 6.98
C LYS A 111 -5.68 22.77 7.39
N MET A 112 -5.42 22.22 8.56
CA MET A 112 -6.31 21.30 9.23
C MET A 112 -7.40 22.14 9.92
N SER A 113 -8.53 22.28 9.28
CA SER A 113 -9.70 22.91 9.91
C SER A 113 -10.26 21.97 10.98
N GLY A 114 -10.22 22.39 12.24
CA GLY A 114 -10.89 21.70 13.34
C GLY A 114 -10.01 20.92 14.32
N LEU A 115 -8.68 20.97 14.20
CA LEU A 115 -7.77 20.39 15.20
C LEU A 115 -7.11 21.48 16.04
N SER A 116 -7.04 21.25 17.34
CA SER A 116 -6.29 22.13 18.26
C SER A 116 -4.78 21.96 18.07
N SER A 117 -3.98 22.94 18.56
CA SER A 117 -2.52 22.80 18.57
C SER A 117 -2.03 21.57 19.34
N ASP A 118 -2.74 21.19 20.39
CA ASP A 118 -2.44 20.01 21.22
C ASP A 118 -2.73 18.70 20.49
N ASP A 119 -3.82 18.67 19.69
CA ASP A 119 -4.14 17.51 18.84
C ASP A 119 -3.09 17.34 17.75
N MET A 120 -2.60 18.45 17.17
CA MET A 120 -1.53 18.42 16.17
C MET A 120 -0.21 17.92 16.77
N ALA A 121 0.16 18.37 17.98
CA ALA A 121 1.37 17.90 18.65
C ALA A 121 1.30 16.41 19.01
N ARG A 122 0.14 15.92 19.46
CA ARG A 122 -0.08 14.48 19.70
C ARG A 122 0.01 13.65 18.41
N MET A 123 -0.61 14.13 17.33
CA MET A 123 -0.53 13.46 16.02
C MET A 123 0.90 13.43 15.47
N GLU A 124 1.68 14.49 15.70
CA GLU A 124 3.08 14.56 15.29
C GLU A 124 3.92 13.54 16.10
N GLN A 125 3.71 13.42 17.42
CA GLN A 125 4.37 12.39 18.23
C GLN A 125 3.96 10.96 17.87
N GLU A 126 2.68 10.73 17.59
CA GLU A 126 2.18 9.43 17.14
C GLU A 126 2.72 9.06 15.77
N ALA A 127 2.82 10.04 14.85
CA ALA A 127 3.40 9.85 13.53
C ALA A 127 4.89 9.52 13.60
N GLU A 128 5.67 10.24 14.41
CA GLU A 128 7.09 9.94 14.65
C GLU A 128 7.32 8.57 15.30
N LYS A 129 6.42 8.17 16.21
CA LYS A 129 6.48 6.84 16.80
C LYS A 129 6.20 5.76 15.75
N LEU A 130 5.14 5.97 14.95
CA LEU A 130 4.77 5.04 13.87
C LEU A 130 5.88 4.92 12.83
N GLU A 131 6.54 6.01 12.47
CA GLU A 131 7.66 6.02 11.54
C GLU A 131 8.86 5.25 12.11
N ARG A 132 9.16 5.42 13.40
CA ARG A 132 10.20 4.63 14.09
C ARG A 132 9.86 3.16 14.13
N ASP A 133 8.63 2.81 14.51
CA ASP A 133 8.17 1.43 14.56
C ASP A 133 8.18 0.77 13.16
N PHE A 134 7.80 1.52 12.12
CA PHE A 134 7.88 1.08 10.73
C PHE A 134 9.33 0.83 10.28
N MET A 135 10.27 1.72 10.63
CA MET A 135 11.69 1.53 10.30
C MET A 135 12.28 0.30 10.99
N VAL A 136 11.94 0.06 12.27
CA VAL A 136 12.36 -1.15 13.00
C VAL A 136 11.80 -2.41 12.36
N ILE A 137 10.52 -2.39 11.96
CA ILE A 137 9.89 -3.53 11.26
C ILE A 137 10.55 -3.74 9.90
N LYS A 138 10.82 -2.68 9.14
CA LYS A 138 11.46 -2.74 7.82
C LYS A 138 12.88 -3.30 7.89
N GLU A 139 13.68 -2.89 8.88
CA GLU A 139 15.03 -3.45 9.09
C GLU A 139 14.98 -4.91 9.53
N SER A 140 14.09 -5.26 10.47
CA SER A 140 13.96 -6.63 10.95
C SER A 140 13.37 -7.57 9.91
N TYR A 141 12.48 -7.07 9.03
CA TYR A 141 11.83 -7.86 8.00
C TYR A 141 12.84 -8.50 7.03
N GLY A 142 13.79 -7.71 6.52
CA GLY A 142 14.82 -8.21 5.60
C GLY A 142 15.67 -9.32 6.23
N GLN A 143 16.07 -9.13 7.50
CA GLN A 143 16.83 -10.12 8.23
C GLN A 143 16.02 -11.39 8.53
N ASN A 144 14.75 -11.21 8.91
CA ASN A 144 13.85 -12.32 9.19
C ASN A 144 13.54 -13.16 7.94
N VAL A 145 13.33 -12.51 6.79
CA VAL A 145 13.14 -13.19 5.49
C VAL A 145 14.40 -13.98 5.12
N LEU A 146 15.59 -13.38 5.25
CA LEU A 146 16.85 -14.08 5.00
C LEU A 146 17.01 -15.30 5.91
N ASN A 147 16.78 -15.14 7.20
CA ASN A 147 16.85 -16.22 8.18
C ASN A 147 15.86 -17.33 7.85
N LEU A 148 14.62 -16.98 7.47
CA LEU A 148 13.60 -17.92 7.06
C LEU A 148 14.04 -18.73 5.83
N VAL A 149 14.55 -18.06 4.80
CA VAL A 149 15.01 -18.72 3.56
C VAL A 149 16.18 -19.67 3.85
N LEU A 150 17.15 -19.23 4.65
CA LEU A 150 18.30 -20.07 5.02
C LEU A 150 17.86 -21.28 5.85
N SER A 151 16.99 -21.06 6.84
CA SER A 151 16.47 -22.14 7.71
C SER A 151 15.66 -23.15 6.92
N THR A 152 14.75 -22.68 6.04
CA THR A 152 13.95 -23.55 5.18
C THR A 152 14.83 -24.35 4.21
N GLY A 153 15.84 -23.71 3.63
CA GLY A 153 16.81 -24.38 2.77
C GLY A 153 17.58 -25.47 3.50
N HIS A 154 17.93 -25.24 4.76
CA HIS A 154 18.59 -26.25 5.61
C HIS A 154 17.63 -27.40 5.97
N LEU A 155 16.42 -27.07 6.41
CA LEU A 155 15.38 -28.08 6.72
C LEU A 155 15.04 -28.94 5.49
N SER A 156 14.92 -28.34 4.31
CA SER A 156 14.69 -29.08 3.06
C SER A 156 15.79 -30.08 2.77
N LYS A 157 17.07 -29.75 3.02
CA LYS A 157 18.18 -30.68 2.87
C LYS A 157 18.09 -31.84 3.88
N LEU A 158 17.69 -31.58 5.12
CA LEU A 158 17.54 -32.60 6.14
C LEU A 158 16.42 -33.59 5.81
N ILE A 159 15.24 -33.10 5.42
CA ILE A 159 14.09 -33.97 5.10
C ILE A 159 14.21 -34.66 3.74
N ASN A 160 15.11 -34.22 2.85
CA ASN A 160 15.44 -34.95 1.62
C ASN A 160 16.48 -36.04 1.83
N ASN A 161 17.06 -36.16 3.03
CA ASN A 161 18.01 -37.23 3.36
C ASN A 161 17.29 -38.43 3.95
N ALA A 162 17.24 -39.52 3.21
CA ALA A 162 16.51 -40.74 3.62
C ALA A 162 16.98 -41.33 4.98
N MET A 163 18.25 -41.19 5.32
CA MET A 163 18.77 -41.68 6.61
C MET A 163 18.28 -40.83 7.78
N ILE A 164 18.26 -39.49 7.60
CA ILE A 164 17.77 -38.56 8.61
C ILE A 164 16.25 -38.76 8.80
N VAL A 165 15.50 -38.83 7.70
CA VAL A 165 14.05 -39.04 7.75
C VAL A 165 13.74 -40.34 8.49
N ARG A 166 14.44 -41.43 8.21
CA ARG A 166 14.26 -42.72 8.90
C ARG A 166 14.58 -42.62 10.39
N PHE A 167 15.64 -41.91 10.76
CA PHE A 167 16.00 -41.68 12.16
C PHE A 167 14.95 -40.86 12.89
N LEU A 168 14.51 -39.75 12.30
CA LEU A 168 13.51 -38.85 12.88
C LEU A 168 12.13 -39.55 12.99
N SER A 169 11.70 -40.30 11.99
CA SER A 169 10.43 -41.01 12.02
C SER A 169 10.37 -42.04 13.11
N THR A 170 11.50 -42.64 13.48
CA THR A 170 11.57 -43.65 14.52
C THR A 170 11.69 -43.04 15.92
N ASN A 171 12.48 -41.98 16.08
CA ASN A 171 12.83 -41.44 17.40
C ASN A 171 12.11 -40.13 17.74
N TYR A 172 11.75 -39.31 16.73
CA TYR A 172 11.19 -37.98 16.91
C TYR A 172 10.16 -37.66 15.81
N PRO A 173 9.04 -38.40 15.71
CA PRO A 173 8.06 -38.22 14.61
C PRO A 173 7.41 -36.84 14.60
N GLU A 174 7.19 -36.25 15.78
CA GLU A 174 6.62 -34.90 15.91
C GLU A 174 7.54 -33.83 15.28
N ILE A 175 8.84 -33.94 15.49
CA ILE A 175 9.84 -33.00 14.88
C ILE A 175 9.84 -33.16 13.36
N LEU A 176 9.77 -34.38 12.85
CA LEU A 176 9.70 -34.59 11.40
C LEU A 176 8.46 -33.97 10.79
N SER A 177 7.29 -34.13 11.44
CA SER A 177 6.04 -33.50 11.01
C SER A 177 6.14 -31.99 10.97
N GLN A 178 6.68 -31.37 12.02
CA GLN A 178 6.88 -29.91 12.06
C GLN A 178 7.84 -29.41 10.97
N PHE A 179 8.93 -30.14 10.69
CA PHE A 179 9.86 -29.77 9.62
C PHE A 179 9.21 -29.84 8.25
N GLN A 180 8.37 -30.84 7.99
CA GLN A 180 7.62 -30.97 6.75
C GLN A 180 6.62 -29.82 6.58
N GLU A 181 5.87 -29.49 7.64
CA GLU A 181 4.89 -28.40 7.65
C GLU A 181 5.55 -27.03 7.37
N ILE A 182 6.71 -26.75 8.01
CA ILE A 182 7.46 -25.50 7.76
C ILE A 182 7.92 -25.41 6.31
N VAL A 183 8.46 -26.48 5.74
CA VAL A 183 8.95 -26.50 4.36
C VAL A 183 7.80 -26.36 3.38
N GLU A 184 6.65 -27.00 3.62
CA GLU A 184 5.46 -26.90 2.78
C GLU A 184 4.86 -25.49 2.82
N ALA A 185 4.68 -24.90 4.01
CA ALA A 185 4.14 -23.56 4.18
C ALA A 185 4.99 -22.50 3.46
N THR A 186 6.33 -22.65 3.48
CA THR A 186 7.24 -21.69 2.80
C THR A 186 7.37 -21.93 1.30
N SER A 187 7.00 -23.11 0.80
CA SER A 187 6.99 -23.40 -0.65
C SER A 187 5.76 -22.82 -1.36
N LEU A 188 4.61 -22.73 -0.67
CA LEU A 188 3.38 -22.16 -1.18
C LEU A 188 3.44 -20.62 -1.39
N GLY A 189 4.38 -19.94 -0.75
CA GLY A 189 4.60 -18.49 -0.91
C GLY A 189 5.42 -18.10 -2.15
N LYS A 190 5.80 -19.04 -3.00
CA LYS A 190 6.62 -18.81 -4.22
C LYS A 190 5.83 -18.82 -5.53
N GLN A 191 4.50 -18.78 -5.48
CA GLN A 191 3.65 -18.62 -6.68
C GLN A 191 3.23 -17.17 -6.89
#